data_b13deb4d43cd261ba9ce7659b3df7cb5
#
_entry.id   b13deb4d43cd261ba9ce7659b3df7cb5
#
_cell.length_a   1.000
_cell.length_b   1.000
_cell.length_c   1.000
_cell.angle_alpha   90.00
_cell.angle_beta   90.00
_cell.angle_gamma   90.00
#
_symmetry.space_group_name_H-M   'P 1'
#
loop_
_entity.id
_entity.type
_entity.pdbx_description
1 polymer ?
#
loop_
_entity_poly.entity_id
_entity_poly.type
_entity_poly.pdbx_seq_one_letter_code
_entity_poly.pdbx_strand_id
1 'polypeptide(L)'
;NLIDQITNYADYMTWINESFENIGQPAHFAQSTIDLWREKSKDPNGLNENGVPNYIAYPNTNWQDYLFGHGLINDHNVSVNGGSDKIRVLMSAGYLDNPGLVENTGIKKYTLRANIEAKITKWLTVGTRTFASQEDKEAGNFDNANNYLRQTTPGLYPEWNGAYGYPEASEESATANSIGAFLNAQDGYKQKTNFNTTLYSTITPLKGLSWDFNLNYKRYWEDNATWTNPYEKIRFSDGTVMSPATAPSD
;
A
#
# COMPACT_ATOMS: atom_id res chain seq x y z
N ASN A 1 -16.09 -11.60 -0.60
CA ASN A 1 -16.47 -11.67 -2.03
C ASN A 1 -16.22 -10.30 -2.61
N LEU A 2 -15.31 -10.22 -3.60
CA LEU A 2 -15.15 -9.04 -4.44
C LEU A 2 -16.46 -8.87 -5.23
N ILE A 3 -16.93 -7.65 -5.34
CA ILE A 3 -18.10 -7.35 -6.17
C ILE A 3 -17.63 -7.42 -7.62
N ASP A 4 -18.37 -8.13 -8.47
CA ASP A 4 -18.08 -8.16 -9.91
C ASP A 4 -18.17 -6.73 -10.44
N GLN A 5 -17.06 -6.22 -10.96
CA GLN A 5 -17.01 -4.90 -11.59
C GLN A 5 -17.31 -5.01 -13.07
N ILE A 6 -17.96 -3.97 -13.58
CA ILE A 6 -18.10 -3.78 -15.02
C ILE A 6 -16.73 -3.40 -15.55
N THR A 7 -16.19 -4.22 -16.43
CA THR A 7 -14.88 -3.97 -17.07
C THR A 7 -14.99 -3.50 -18.50
N ASN A 8 -16.13 -3.73 -19.17
CA ASN A 8 -16.37 -3.24 -20.52
C ASN A 8 -16.95 -1.83 -20.50
N TYR A 9 -16.21 -0.87 -21.03
CA TYR A 9 -16.63 0.53 -20.98
C TYR A 9 -17.82 0.85 -21.88
N ALA A 10 -17.96 0.20 -23.03
CA ALA A 10 -19.12 0.41 -23.90
C ALA A 10 -20.43 -0.09 -23.25
N ASP A 11 -20.34 -1.18 -22.49
CA ASP A 11 -21.48 -1.68 -21.72
C ASP A 11 -21.78 -0.78 -20.52
N TYR A 12 -20.75 -0.29 -19.84
CA TYR A 12 -20.89 0.73 -18.78
C TYR A 12 -21.63 1.97 -19.29
N MET A 13 -21.18 2.56 -20.42
CA MET A 13 -21.82 3.72 -21.03
C MET A 13 -23.29 3.44 -21.40
N THR A 14 -23.57 2.24 -21.91
CA THR A 14 -24.94 1.83 -22.24
C THR A 14 -25.83 1.79 -21.00
N TRP A 15 -25.35 1.22 -19.91
CA TRP A 15 -26.13 1.15 -18.66
C TRP A 15 -26.33 2.52 -18.00
N ILE A 16 -25.34 3.39 -18.09
CA ILE A 16 -25.48 4.78 -17.63
C ILE A 16 -26.59 5.48 -18.45
N ASN A 17 -26.60 5.34 -19.79
CA ASN A 17 -27.65 5.91 -20.62
C ASN A 17 -29.04 5.38 -20.25
N GLU A 18 -29.21 4.07 -20.07
CA GLU A 18 -30.46 3.45 -19.61
C GLU A 18 -30.90 4.03 -18.26
N SER A 19 -29.94 4.28 -17.34
CA SER A 19 -30.24 4.89 -16.04
C SER A 19 -30.77 6.32 -16.18
N PHE A 20 -30.19 7.14 -17.07
CA PHE A 20 -30.66 8.49 -17.35
C PHE A 20 -32.02 8.48 -18.03
N GLU A 21 -32.24 7.64 -19.00
CA GLU A 21 -33.54 7.51 -19.70
C GLU A 21 -34.66 7.07 -18.74
N ASN A 22 -34.38 6.17 -17.81
CA ASN A 22 -35.33 5.69 -16.79
C ASN A 22 -35.85 6.82 -15.87
N ILE A 23 -35.08 7.90 -15.73
CA ILE A 23 -35.47 9.08 -14.94
C ILE A 23 -35.92 10.26 -15.84
N GLY A 24 -36.14 10.00 -17.15
CA GLY A 24 -36.62 11.02 -18.11
C GLY A 24 -35.54 12.02 -18.52
N GLN A 25 -34.28 11.70 -18.33
CA GLN A 25 -33.15 12.52 -18.76
C GLN A 25 -32.64 12.06 -20.14
N PRO A 26 -32.02 12.93 -20.95
CA PRO A 26 -31.37 12.50 -22.19
C PRO A 26 -30.19 11.59 -21.91
N ALA A 27 -29.84 10.75 -22.88
CA ALA A 27 -28.66 9.88 -22.83
C ALA A 27 -27.41 10.71 -22.47
N HIS A 28 -26.63 10.20 -21.54
CA HIS A 28 -25.41 10.86 -21.04
C HIS A 28 -24.28 10.75 -22.05
N PHE A 29 -24.12 9.59 -22.66
CA PHE A 29 -23.11 9.31 -23.68
C PHE A 29 -23.74 9.29 -25.08
N ALA A 30 -23.05 9.88 -26.06
CA ALA A 30 -23.44 9.78 -27.45
C ALA A 30 -23.31 8.34 -27.95
N GLN A 31 -24.27 7.86 -28.74
CA GLN A 31 -24.20 6.51 -29.32
C GLN A 31 -22.94 6.29 -30.15
N SER A 32 -22.48 7.33 -30.86
CA SER A 32 -21.25 7.28 -31.65
C SER A 32 -20.00 6.99 -30.78
N THR A 33 -19.96 7.48 -29.54
CA THR A 33 -18.87 7.20 -28.58
C THR A 33 -18.90 5.73 -28.15
N ILE A 34 -20.09 5.20 -27.84
CA ILE A 34 -20.27 3.79 -27.48
C ILE A 34 -19.83 2.88 -28.62
N ASP A 35 -20.25 3.19 -29.84
CA ASP A 35 -19.92 2.41 -31.04
C ASP A 35 -18.41 2.47 -31.35
N LEU A 36 -17.77 3.62 -31.18
CA LEU A 36 -16.33 3.79 -31.32
C LEU A 36 -15.57 2.89 -30.37
N TRP A 37 -15.94 2.85 -29.08
CA TRP A 37 -15.31 1.97 -28.11
C TRP A 37 -15.46 0.50 -28.45
N ARG A 38 -16.65 0.08 -28.88
CA ARG A 38 -16.90 -1.29 -29.34
C ARG A 38 -16.08 -1.66 -30.55
N GLU A 39 -15.90 -0.74 -31.49
CA GLU A 39 -15.08 -0.96 -32.68
C GLU A 39 -13.61 -1.08 -32.34
N LYS A 40 -13.07 -0.12 -31.59
CA LYS A 40 -11.65 -0.06 -31.23
C LYS A 40 -11.23 -1.20 -30.29
N SER A 41 -12.12 -1.66 -29.43
CA SER A 41 -11.88 -2.83 -28.58
C SER A 41 -11.71 -4.15 -29.36
N LYS A 42 -12.15 -4.23 -30.62
CA LYS A 42 -11.95 -5.42 -31.49
C LYS A 42 -10.52 -5.53 -32.03
N ASP A 43 -9.80 -4.41 -32.12
CA ASP A 43 -8.41 -4.33 -32.51
C ASP A 43 -7.57 -3.60 -31.44
N PRO A 44 -7.25 -4.26 -30.33
CA PRO A 44 -6.58 -3.63 -29.20
C PRO A 44 -5.17 -3.14 -29.54
N ASN A 45 -4.49 -3.77 -30.49
CA ASN A 45 -3.13 -3.40 -30.89
C ASN A 45 -3.08 -2.40 -32.08
N GLY A 46 -4.22 -2.09 -32.69
CA GLY A 46 -4.32 -0.99 -33.64
C GLY A 46 -3.98 0.34 -32.98
N LEU A 47 -3.62 1.33 -33.79
CA LEU A 47 -3.29 2.67 -33.31
C LEU A 47 -4.45 3.63 -33.56
N ASN A 48 -4.66 4.57 -32.65
CA ASN A 48 -5.53 5.72 -32.89
C ASN A 48 -4.81 6.78 -33.74
N GLU A 49 -5.46 7.89 -34.03
CA GLU A 49 -4.92 8.99 -34.83
C GLU A 49 -3.67 9.65 -34.21
N ASN A 50 -3.49 9.51 -32.91
CA ASN A 50 -2.35 10.04 -32.16
C ASN A 50 -1.21 9.00 -31.98
N GLY A 51 -1.33 7.84 -32.63
CA GLY A 51 -0.33 6.77 -32.52
C GLY A 51 -0.37 6.01 -31.20
N VAL A 52 -1.44 6.16 -30.42
CA VAL A 52 -1.64 5.45 -29.14
C VAL A 52 -2.34 4.12 -29.44
N PRO A 53 -1.86 2.99 -28.88
CA PRO A 53 -2.54 1.70 -29.00
C PRO A 53 -3.99 1.75 -28.51
N ASN A 54 -4.90 1.09 -29.22
CA ASN A 54 -6.32 1.13 -28.89
C ASN A 54 -6.64 0.62 -27.48
N TYR A 55 -5.91 -0.37 -26.97
CA TYR A 55 -6.13 -0.85 -25.59
C TYR A 55 -5.78 0.19 -24.52
N ILE A 56 -5.03 1.25 -24.88
CA ILE A 56 -4.71 2.40 -24.00
C ILE A 56 -5.67 3.55 -24.27
N ALA A 57 -5.92 3.87 -25.54
CA ALA A 57 -6.76 4.99 -25.93
C ALA A 57 -8.26 4.71 -25.67
N TYR A 58 -8.68 3.46 -25.81
CA TYR A 58 -10.07 3.00 -25.64
C TYR A 58 -10.10 1.79 -24.67
N PRO A 59 -9.70 1.97 -23.41
CA PRO A 59 -9.49 0.86 -22.49
C PRO A 59 -10.79 0.23 -21.99
N ASN A 60 -10.62 -0.99 -21.52
CA ASN A 60 -11.57 -1.74 -20.72
C ASN A 60 -10.87 -2.19 -19.43
N THR A 61 -10.57 -1.25 -18.55
CA THR A 61 -9.71 -1.48 -17.39
C THR A 61 -10.44 -2.24 -16.31
N ASN A 62 -9.85 -3.37 -15.88
CA ASN A 62 -10.25 -4.04 -14.64
C ASN A 62 -9.46 -3.42 -13.48
N TRP A 63 -10.07 -2.52 -12.78
CA TRP A 63 -9.45 -1.81 -11.67
C TRP A 63 -9.17 -2.69 -10.45
N GLN A 64 -9.92 -3.79 -10.26
CA GLN A 64 -9.62 -4.75 -9.20
C GLN A 64 -8.32 -5.50 -9.49
N ASP A 65 -8.16 -5.98 -10.73
CA ASP A 65 -6.93 -6.67 -11.13
C ASP A 65 -5.73 -5.73 -11.16
N TYR A 66 -5.96 -4.44 -11.44
CA TYR A 66 -4.92 -3.41 -11.37
C TYR A 66 -4.52 -3.11 -9.92
N LEU A 67 -5.50 -2.95 -9.02
CA LEU A 67 -5.23 -2.55 -7.64
C LEU A 67 -4.64 -3.70 -6.81
N PHE A 68 -5.16 -4.92 -6.99
CA PHE A 68 -4.78 -6.07 -6.17
C PHE A 68 -3.86 -7.01 -6.92
N GLY A 69 -2.60 -6.94 -6.56
CA GLY A 69 -1.57 -7.87 -7.05
C GLY A 69 -1.42 -9.11 -6.18
N HIS A 70 -0.28 -9.73 -6.30
CA HIS A 70 0.13 -10.89 -5.52
C HIS A 70 1.41 -10.54 -4.76
N GLY A 71 1.43 -10.82 -3.46
CA GLY A 71 2.59 -10.60 -2.62
C GLY A 71 3.08 -11.90 -2.00
N LEU A 72 4.39 -12.17 -2.09
CA LEU A 72 5.02 -13.25 -1.36
C LEU A 72 5.54 -12.72 -0.02
N ILE A 73 4.96 -13.20 1.07
CA ILE A 73 5.41 -12.85 2.42
C ILE A 73 6.60 -13.74 2.76
N ASN A 74 7.72 -13.10 3.11
CA ASN A 74 8.91 -13.76 3.63
C ASN A 74 9.07 -13.45 5.11
N ASP A 75 9.02 -14.48 5.96
CA ASP A 75 9.23 -14.35 7.41
C ASP A 75 10.36 -15.30 7.83
N HIS A 76 11.45 -14.71 8.29
CA HIS A 76 12.64 -15.43 8.73
C HIS A 76 12.90 -15.17 10.19
N ASN A 77 12.96 -16.22 10.99
CA ASN A 77 13.27 -16.14 12.40
C ASN A 77 14.39 -17.09 12.75
N VAL A 78 15.41 -16.57 13.43
CA VAL A 78 16.50 -17.37 13.99
C VAL A 78 16.55 -17.15 15.49
N SER A 79 16.65 -18.24 16.25
CA SER A 79 16.80 -18.17 17.69
C SER A 79 17.89 -19.11 18.19
N VAL A 80 18.61 -18.64 19.19
CA VAL A 80 19.63 -19.40 19.91
C VAL A 80 19.30 -19.32 21.38
N ASN A 81 19.27 -20.46 22.04
CA ASN A 81 19.17 -20.55 23.48
C ASN A 81 20.26 -21.46 24.03
N GLY A 82 20.73 -21.16 25.20
CA GLY A 82 21.74 -21.94 25.86
C GLY A 82 22.02 -21.47 27.26
N GLY A 83 22.84 -22.17 27.95
CA GLY A 83 23.21 -21.76 29.28
C GLY A 83 23.91 -22.83 30.09
N SER A 84 24.19 -22.47 31.31
CA SER A 84 24.74 -23.31 32.36
C SER A 84 23.94 -23.14 33.64
N ASP A 85 24.33 -23.74 34.72
CA ASP A 85 23.73 -23.50 36.04
C ASP A 85 23.82 -22.03 36.51
N LYS A 86 24.73 -21.26 35.92
CA LYS A 86 25.01 -19.86 36.31
C LYS A 86 24.47 -18.85 35.30
N ILE A 87 24.37 -19.19 34.02
CA ILE A 87 23.97 -18.25 32.98
C ILE A 87 22.95 -18.91 32.08
N ARG A 88 21.89 -18.16 31.76
CA ARG A 88 20.91 -18.52 30.73
C ARG A 88 20.82 -17.39 29.71
N VAL A 89 20.84 -17.76 28.44
CA VAL A 89 20.78 -16.84 27.31
C VAL A 89 19.73 -17.32 26.32
N LEU A 90 18.88 -16.40 25.88
CA LEU A 90 17.99 -16.59 24.73
C LEU A 90 18.14 -15.35 23.86
N MET A 91 18.52 -15.56 22.60
CA MET A 91 18.60 -14.50 21.60
C MET A 91 17.77 -14.92 20.37
N SER A 92 17.09 -13.96 19.77
CA SER A 92 16.42 -14.19 18.49
C SER A 92 16.47 -12.96 17.63
N ALA A 93 16.57 -13.19 16.32
CA ALA A 93 16.46 -12.16 15.30
C ALA A 93 15.40 -12.59 14.29
N GLY A 94 14.58 -11.63 13.84
CA GLY A 94 13.54 -11.88 12.84
C GLY A 94 13.57 -10.80 11.77
N TYR A 95 13.23 -11.21 10.57
CA TYR A 95 13.03 -10.37 9.40
C TYR A 95 11.72 -10.76 8.72
N LEU A 96 10.83 -9.79 8.58
CA LEU A 96 9.59 -9.90 7.82
C LEU A 96 9.66 -8.97 6.62
N ASP A 97 9.36 -9.51 5.44
CA ASP A 97 9.12 -8.75 4.21
C ASP A 97 7.71 -9.10 3.69
N ASN A 98 6.81 -8.15 3.81
CA ASN A 98 5.44 -8.27 3.33
C ASN A 98 5.18 -7.14 2.33
N PRO A 99 5.28 -7.41 1.02
CA PRO A 99 5.06 -6.39 0.00
C PRO A 99 3.61 -5.89 -0.08
N GLY A 100 2.68 -6.54 0.65
CA GLY A 100 1.26 -6.25 0.54
C GLY A 100 0.64 -6.85 -0.73
N LEU A 101 -0.66 -6.64 -0.91
CA LEU A 101 -1.40 -7.00 -2.13
C LEU A 101 -1.55 -5.81 -3.08
N VAL A 102 -1.25 -4.62 -2.61
CA VAL A 102 -1.33 -3.37 -3.34
C VAL A 102 0.05 -2.75 -3.41
N GLU A 103 0.42 -2.27 -4.59
CA GLU A 103 1.72 -1.66 -4.84
C GLU A 103 1.98 -0.47 -3.91
N ASN A 104 3.23 -0.28 -3.50
CA ASN A 104 3.67 0.77 -2.57
C ASN A 104 2.97 0.77 -1.19
N THR A 105 2.48 -0.40 -0.74
CA THR A 105 1.89 -0.56 0.60
C THR A 105 2.62 -1.57 1.47
N GLY A 106 3.81 -1.97 1.07
CA GLY A 106 4.62 -2.99 1.73
C GLY A 106 5.11 -2.59 3.11
N ILE A 107 5.49 -3.62 3.89
CA ILE A 107 6.07 -3.48 5.23
C ILE A 107 7.29 -4.38 5.33
N LYS A 108 8.42 -3.81 5.73
CA LYS A 108 9.60 -4.55 6.18
C LYS A 108 9.79 -4.37 7.67
N LYS A 109 10.03 -5.47 8.39
CA LYS A 109 10.17 -5.42 9.83
C LYS A 109 11.36 -6.24 10.29
N TYR A 110 12.16 -5.62 11.11
CA TYR A 110 13.31 -6.22 11.78
C TYR A 110 12.98 -6.34 13.26
N THR A 111 13.30 -7.48 13.86
CA THR A 111 13.12 -7.70 15.30
C THR A 111 14.36 -8.29 15.90
N LEU A 112 14.67 -7.86 17.12
CA LEU A 112 15.75 -8.41 17.92
C LEU A 112 15.25 -8.64 19.34
N ARG A 113 15.55 -9.79 19.90
CA ARG A 113 15.29 -10.11 21.31
C ARG A 113 16.53 -10.69 21.96
N ALA A 114 16.81 -10.24 23.16
CA ALA A 114 17.89 -10.77 23.97
C ALA A 114 17.44 -10.86 25.44
N ASN A 115 17.38 -12.07 25.98
CA ASN A 115 17.10 -12.32 27.37
C ASN A 115 18.34 -13.01 27.97
N ILE A 116 18.93 -12.39 28.97
CA ILE A 116 20.13 -12.89 29.64
C ILE A 116 19.83 -12.89 31.13
N GLU A 117 20.10 -14.01 31.78
CA GLU A 117 20.01 -14.17 33.23
C GLU A 117 21.33 -14.73 33.72
N ALA A 118 21.86 -14.16 34.81
CA ALA A 118 23.09 -14.60 35.44
C ALA A 118 22.91 -14.70 36.97
N LYS A 119 23.22 -15.87 37.51
CA LYS A 119 23.37 -16.11 38.95
C LYS A 119 24.75 -15.68 39.37
N ILE A 120 24.88 -14.45 39.91
CA ILE A 120 26.17 -13.88 40.29
C ILE A 120 26.69 -14.56 41.59
N THR A 121 25.76 -14.77 42.51
CA THR A 121 26.02 -15.48 43.75
C THR A 121 24.88 -16.45 44.08
N LYS A 122 24.95 -17.15 45.21
CA LYS A 122 23.84 -18.02 45.65
C LYS A 122 22.59 -17.21 46.04
N TRP A 123 22.73 -15.92 46.31
CA TRP A 123 21.67 -15.05 46.77
C TRP A 123 21.35 -13.90 45.80
N LEU A 124 22.13 -13.73 44.69
CA LEU A 124 21.93 -12.66 43.70
C LEU A 124 21.84 -13.23 42.30
N THR A 125 20.70 -13.00 41.67
CA THR A 125 20.47 -13.21 40.25
C THR A 125 20.20 -11.85 39.59
N VAL A 126 20.82 -11.60 38.44
CA VAL A 126 20.60 -10.39 37.64
C VAL A 126 20.24 -10.80 36.22
N GLY A 127 19.51 -9.97 35.54
CA GLY A 127 19.19 -10.26 34.15
C GLY A 127 18.68 -9.06 33.38
N THR A 128 18.58 -9.28 32.08
CA THR A 128 17.98 -8.33 31.16
C THR A 128 17.01 -9.04 30.21
N ARG A 129 15.91 -8.31 29.88
CA ARG A 129 14.97 -8.71 28.84
C ARG A 129 14.86 -7.54 27.88
N THR A 130 15.46 -7.68 26.71
CA THR A 130 15.53 -6.62 25.71
C THR A 130 14.76 -7.04 24.46
N PHE A 131 13.97 -6.14 23.94
CA PHE A 131 13.30 -6.25 22.64
C PHE A 131 13.51 -4.97 21.85
N ALA A 132 13.91 -5.11 20.59
CA ALA A 132 13.98 -4.01 19.65
C ALA A 132 13.26 -4.41 18.36
N SER A 133 12.59 -3.45 17.75
CA SER A 133 12.04 -3.64 16.40
C SER A 133 12.09 -2.35 15.62
N GLN A 134 12.34 -2.49 14.34
CA GLN A 134 12.16 -1.43 13.34
C GLN A 134 11.17 -1.93 12.28
N GLU A 135 10.21 -1.08 11.92
CA GLU A 135 9.22 -1.33 10.89
C GLU A 135 9.29 -0.18 9.89
N ASP A 136 9.57 -0.53 8.65
CA ASP A 136 9.61 0.39 7.52
C ASP A 136 8.39 0.11 6.65
N LYS A 137 7.52 1.12 6.48
CA LYS A 137 6.30 1.03 5.69
C LYS A 137 6.40 1.97 4.50
N GLU A 138 6.01 1.48 3.34
CA GLU A 138 5.85 2.27 2.13
C GLU A 138 4.69 3.28 2.26
N ALA A 139 4.74 4.35 1.47
CA ALA A 139 3.88 5.52 1.63
C ALA A 139 2.68 5.57 0.67
N GLY A 140 2.43 4.52 -0.12
CA GLY A 140 1.29 4.49 -1.05
C GLY A 140 -0.05 4.77 -0.37
N ASN A 141 -0.86 5.60 -0.99
CA ASN A 141 -2.15 6.03 -0.44
C ASN A 141 -3.27 5.03 -0.77
N PHE A 142 -3.22 3.88 -0.12
CA PHE A 142 -4.20 2.81 -0.29
C PHE A 142 -5.63 3.25 0.00
N ASP A 143 -5.85 4.08 1.02
CA ASP A 143 -7.19 4.48 1.42
C ASP A 143 -7.91 5.25 0.30
N ASN A 144 -7.22 6.19 -0.34
CA ASN A 144 -7.75 6.89 -1.49
C ASN A 144 -7.91 5.97 -2.70
N ALA A 145 -6.91 5.14 -3.02
CA ALA A 145 -7.00 4.19 -4.12
C ALA A 145 -8.21 3.26 -3.99
N ASN A 146 -8.44 2.71 -2.79
CA ASN A 146 -9.57 1.83 -2.50
C ASN A 146 -10.93 2.57 -2.51
N ASN A 147 -10.97 3.82 -2.06
CA ASN A 147 -12.19 4.63 -2.12
C ASN A 147 -12.60 4.91 -3.58
N TYR A 148 -11.64 5.19 -4.44
CA TYR A 148 -11.89 5.46 -5.85
C TYR A 148 -12.13 4.20 -6.68
N LEU A 149 -11.76 3.01 -6.19
CA LEU A 149 -12.00 1.73 -6.88
C LEU A 149 -13.47 1.54 -7.31
N ARG A 150 -14.41 2.06 -6.52
CA ARG A 150 -15.85 1.96 -6.77
C ARG A 150 -16.41 3.08 -7.67
N GLN A 151 -15.61 4.08 -7.96
CA GLN A 151 -16.03 5.29 -8.65
C GLN A 151 -15.32 5.44 -10.00
N THR A 152 -14.16 4.79 -10.16
CA THR A 152 -13.36 4.91 -11.37
C THR A 152 -13.97 4.10 -12.50
N THR A 153 -14.14 4.77 -13.65
CA THR A 153 -14.67 4.17 -14.87
C THR A 153 -13.70 3.18 -15.50
N PRO A 154 -14.18 2.09 -16.14
CA PRO A 154 -13.32 1.21 -16.91
C PRO A 154 -12.75 1.86 -18.20
N GLY A 155 -13.30 3.03 -18.60
CA GLY A 155 -12.82 3.81 -19.74
C GLY A 155 -11.53 4.61 -19.50
N LEU A 156 -10.89 4.44 -18.35
CA LEU A 156 -9.68 5.14 -18.00
C LEU A 156 -8.52 4.14 -17.94
N TYR A 157 -7.42 4.42 -18.66
CA TYR A 157 -6.21 3.59 -18.60
C TYR A 157 -5.33 4.04 -17.43
N PRO A 158 -4.73 3.12 -16.67
CA PRO A 158 -3.99 3.46 -15.47
C PRO A 158 -2.80 4.39 -15.69
N GLU A 159 -1.84 3.95 -16.50
CA GLU A 159 -0.59 4.66 -16.75
C GLU A 159 0.03 4.23 -18.08
N TRP A 160 0.55 5.19 -18.83
CA TRP A 160 1.30 4.94 -20.06
C TRP A 160 2.36 6.01 -20.28
N ASN A 161 3.59 5.58 -20.59
CA ASN A 161 4.74 6.46 -20.83
C ASN A 161 4.99 7.51 -19.69
N GLY A 162 4.72 7.12 -18.44
CA GLY A 162 4.92 8.00 -17.28
C GLY A 162 3.81 9.00 -17.02
N ALA A 163 2.72 8.97 -17.81
CA ALA A 163 1.55 9.78 -17.58
C ALA A 163 0.36 8.92 -17.12
N TYR A 164 -0.44 9.43 -16.20
CA TYR A 164 -1.67 8.77 -15.75
C TYR A 164 -2.85 9.12 -16.65
N GLY A 165 -3.73 8.14 -16.85
CA GLY A 165 -4.94 8.35 -17.62
C GLY A 165 -5.84 9.42 -17.01
N TYR A 166 -6.51 10.16 -17.88
CA TYR A 166 -7.54 11.13 -17.53
C TYR A 166 -8.88 10.72 -18.19
N PRO A 167 -10.01 10.85 -17.50
CA PRO A 167 -11.29 10.40 -18.01
C PRO A 167 -11.76 11.18 -19.25
N GLU A 168 -12.70 10.61 -19.96
CA GLU A 168 -13.38 11.26 -21.07
C GLU A 168 -14.11 12.53 -20.62
N ALA A 169 -14.29 13.48 -21.54
CA ALA A 169 -14.87 14.80 -21.23
C ALA A 169 -16.26 14.72 -20.56
N SER A 170 -17.04 13.70 -20.88
CA SER A 170 -18.34 13.44 -20.26
C SER A 170 -18.26 12.94 -18.82
N GLU A 171 -17.09 12.54 -18.33
CA GLU A 171 -16.90 11.96 -17.00
C GLU A 171 -15.92 12.77 -16.11
N GLU A 172 -15.47 13.94 -16.55
CA GLU A 172 -14.45 14.75 -15.87
C GLU A 172 -14.77 15.08 -14.40
N SER A 173 -16.04 15.13 -14.04
CA SER A 173 -16.47 15.48 -12.69
C SER A 173 -16.41 14.31 -11.69
N ALA A 174 -16.36 13.07 -12.16
CA ALA A 174 -16.54 11.91 -11.27
C ALA A 174 -15.23 11.42 -10.64
N THR A 175 -14.16 11.29 -11.42
CA THR A 175 -12.90 10.74 -10.91
C THR A 175 -11.72 11.17 -11.77
N ALA A 176 -11.28 12.37 -11.54
CA ALA A 176 -10.20 13.00 -12.32
C ALA A 176 -8.81 12.36 -12.12
N ASN A 177 -8.69 11.25 -11.37
CA ASN A 177 -7.39 10.65 -11.10
C ASN A 177 -7.43 9.14 -11.31
N SER A 178 -6.44 8.62 -12.01
CA SER A 178 -6.15 7.19 -12.00
C SER A 178 -5.87 6.72 -10.57
N ILE A 179 -6.36 5.53 -10.22
CA ILE A 179 -6.02 4.87 -8.96
C ILE A 179 -4.50 4.74 -8.80
N GLY A 180 -3.77 4.51 -9.90
CA GLY A 180 -2.31 4.46 -9.93
C GLY A 180 -1.65 5.75 -9.44
N ALA A 181 -2.24 6.92 -9.72
CA ALA A 181 -1.69 8.18 -9.25
C ALA A 181 -1.67 8.29 -7.72
N PHE A 182 -2.66 7.73 -7.01
CA PHE A 182 -2.68 7.69 -5.54
C PHE A 182 -1.63 6.76 -4.95
N LEU A 183 -1.23 5.73 -5.67
CA LEU A 183 -0.25 4.76 -5.21
C LEU A 183 1.17 5.20 -5.56
N ASN A 184 1.38 5.61 -6.80
CA ASN A 184 2.72 5.75 -7.38
C ASN A 184 3.24 7.20 -7.37
N ALA A 185 2.35 8.20 -7.43
CA ALA A 185 2.78 9.59 -7.29
C ALA A 185 3.06 9.99 -5.84
N GLN A 186 2.39 9.34 -4.88
CA GLN A 186 2.71 9.55 -3.48
C GLN A 186 3.97 8.76 -3.10
N ASP A 187 4.93 9.46 -2.52
CA ASP A 187 6.22 8.92 -2.10
C ASP A 187 6.49 9.29 -0.65
N GLY A 188 7.53 8.72 -0.07
CA GLY A 188 7.92 8.98 1.31
C GLY A 188 8.29 7.73 2.08
N TYR A 189 8.35 7.89 3.38
CA TYR A 189 8.65 6.79 4.30
C TYR A 189 7.85 6.93 5.59
N LYS A 190 7.61 5.79 6.21
CA LYS A 190 7.06 5.71 7.55
C LYS A 190 7.82 4.65 8.33
N GLN A 191 8.71 5.11 9.21
CA GLN A 191 9.55 4.26 10.02
C GLN A 191 9.11 4.29 11.48
N LYS A 192 8.88 3.12 12.06
CA LYS A 192 8.57 2.94 13.48
C LYS A 192 9.66 2.16 14.15
N THR A 193 10.23 2.71 15.20
CA THR A 193 11.21 2.01 16.01
C THR A 193 10.73 1.86 17.44
N ASN A 194 10.89 0.66 17.96
CA ASN A 194 10.48 0.31 19.30
C ASN A 194 11.66 -0.33 20.02
N PHE A 195 12.02 0.21 21.17
CA PHE A 195 13.02 -0.34 22.03
C PHE A 195 12.46 -0.49 23.44
N ASN A 196 12.58 -1.67 24.00
CA ASN A 196 12.13 -1.97 25.35
C ASN A 196 13.17 -2.87 26.03
N THR A 197 13.67 -2.44 27.18
CA THR A 197 14.57 -3.25 27.97
C THR A 197 14.18 -3.21 29.44
N THR A 198 14.20 -4.34 30.07
CA THR A 198 14.01 -4.49 31.52
C THR A 198 15.28 -5.07 32.10
N LEU A 199 15.92 -4.31 32.97
CA LEU A 199 16.93 -4.81 33.87
C LEU A 199 16.26 -5.29 35.15
N TYR A 200 16.61 -6.47 35.60
CA TYR A 200 16.04 -7.01 36.84
C TYR A 200 17.10 -7.65 37.71
N SER A 201 16.82 -7.66 38.99
CA SER A 201 17.61 -8.46 39.95
C SER A 201 16.71 -9.08 41.01
N THR A 202 17.01 -10.31 41.36
CA THR A 202 16.40 -11.04 42.47
C THR A 202 17.45 -11.26 43.54
N ILE A 203 17.19 -10.80 44.74
CA ILE A 203 18.06 -10.92 45.90
C ILE A 203 17.36 -11.80 46.93
N THR A 204 17.99 -12.93 47.30
CA THR A 204 17.47 -13.91 48.26
C THR A 204 18.46 -14.04 49.43
N PRO A 205 18.55 -13.03 50.33
CA PRO A 205 19.58 -12.96 51.36
C PRO A 205 19.45 -14.06 52.41
N LEU A 206 18.20 -14.49 52.69
CA LEU A 206 17.85 -15.52 53.64
C LEU A 206 16.78 -16.46 53.10
N LYS A 207 16.70 -17.67 53.62
CA LYS A 207 15.66 -18.63 53.25
C LYS A 207 14.26 -18.05 53.57
N GLY A 208 13.40 -17.98 52.57
CA GLY A 208 12.05 -17.47 52.69
C GLY A 208 11.91 -15.94 52.50
N LEU A 209 13.00 -15.22 52.22
CA LEU A 209 12.99 -13.78 51.93
C LEU A 209 13.54 -13.53 50.52
N SER A 210 12.76 -12.87 49.66
CA SER A 210 13.16 -12.49 48.29
C SER A 210 12.77 -11.02 48.03
N TRP A 211 13.70 -10.30 47.37
CA TRP A 211 13.46 -8.95 46.86
C TRP A 211 13.68 -8.97 45.36
N ASP A 212 12.68 -8.48 44.62
CA ASP A 212 12.73 -8.37 43.16
C ASP A 212 12.74 -6.89 42.78
N PHE A 213 13.75 -6.49 42.01
CA PHE A 213 13.88 -5.14 41.45
C PHE A 213 13.77 -5.22 39.95
N ASN A 214 12.98 -4.35 39.37
CA ASN A 214 12.80 -4.23 37.93
C ASN A 214 12.95 -2.77 37.52
N LEU A 215 13.83 -2.49 36.59
CA LEU A 215 13.97 -1.22 35.92
C LEU A 215 13.62 -1.38 34.44
N ASN A 216 12.53 -0.78 34.03
CA ASN A 216 12.10 -0.84 32.65
C ASN A 216 12.38 0.49 31.94
N TYR A 217 13.00 0.40 30.77
CA TYR A 217 13.17 1.52 29.85
C TYR A 217 12.48 1.18 28.55
N LYS A 218 11.50 2.00 28.14
CA LYS A 218 10.78 1.87 26.87
C LYS A 218 10.91 3.16 26.10
N ARG A 219 11.27 3.02 24.82
CA ARG A 219 11.30 4.13 23.89
C ARG A 219 10.59 3.71 22.59
N TYR A 220 9.69 4.56 22.14
CA TYR A 220 9.03 4.46 20.85
C TYR A 220 9.25 5.77 20.12
N TRP A 221 9.59 5.71 18.86
CA TRP A 221 9.60 6.86 17.98
C TRP A 221 9.11 6.47 16.59
N GLU A 222 8.47 7.41 15.96
CA GLU A 222 7.97 7.31 14.62
C GLU A 222 8.53 8.48 13.84
N ASP A 223 9.11 8.19 12.69
CA ASP A 223 9.60 9.16 11.74
C ASP A 223 8.86 8.90 10.42
N ASN A 224 8.20 9.92 9.90
CA ASN A 224 7.46 9.80 8.65
C ASN A 224 7.56 11.10 7.85
N ALA A 225 7.63 10.95 6.57
CA ALA A 225 7.50 12.03 5.61
C ALA A 225 6.74 11.49 4.39
N THR A 226 5.81 12.26 3.88
CA THR A 226 5.08 11.92 2.66
C THR A 226 4.99 13.16 1.78
N TRP A 227 5.17 12.96 0.49
CA TRP A 227 5.01 14.00 -0.52
C TRP A 227 4.39 13.39 -1.77
N THR A 228 3.91 14.23 -2.65
CA THR A 228 3.39 13.79 -3.94
C THR A 228 4.29 14.32 -5.05
N ASN A 229 4.86 13.42 -5.82
CA ASN A 229 5.64 13.78 -6.99
C ASN A 229 4.73 14.39 -8.07
N PRO A 230 5.17 15.42 -8.79
CA PRO A 230 4.45 15.94 -9.94
C PRO A 230 4.23 14.83 -10.97
N TYR A 231 3.04 14.78 -11.56
CA TYR A 231 2.72 13.82 -12.61
C TYR A 231 1.80 14.45 -13.66
N GLU A 232 1.92 13.97 -14.88
CA GLU A 232 1.03 14.34 -15.98
C GLU A 232 -0.21 13.46 -16.00
N LYS A 233 -1.30 14.04 -16.48
CA LYS A 233 -2.54 13.34 -16.81
C LYS A 233 -2.84 13.55 -18.27
N ILE A 234 -3.13 12.47 -18.98
CA ILE A 234 -3.42 12.50 -20.41
C ILE A 234 -4.72 11.75 -20.68
N ARG A 235 -5.61 12.38 -21.45
CA ARG A 235 -6.71 11.65 -22.09
C ARG A 235 -6.15 10.94 -23.32
N PHE A 236 -5.94 9.65 -23.22
CA PHE A 236 -5.24 8.89 -24.27
C PHE A 236 -6.06 8.73 -25.55
N SER A 237 -7.37 8.89 -25.50
CA SER A 237 -8.23 8.81 -26.68
C SER A 237 -7.99 9.96 -27.68
N ASP A 238 -7.75 11.16 -27.19
CA ASP A 238 -7.56 12.37 -28.03
C ASP A 238 -6.19 13.06 -27.82
N GLY A 239 -5.39 12.59 -26.88
CA GLY A 239 -4.07 13.14 -26.57
C GLY A 239 -4.11 14.45 -25.76
N THR A 240 -5.26 14.83 -25.20
CA THR A 240 -5.37 16.04 -24.37
C THR A 240 -4.51 15.92 -23.11
N VAL A 241 -3.53 16.79 -22.99
CA VAL A 241 -2.69 16.90 -21.80
C VAL A 241 -3.36 17.80 -20.77
N MET A 242 -3.64 17.27 -19.60
CA MET A 242 -4.11 18.04 -18.46
C MET A 242 -2.89 18.59 -17.70
N SER A 243 -3.03 19.78 -17.14
CA SER A 243 -1.94 20.41 -16.40
C SER A 243 -1.38 19.45 -15.35
N PRO A 244 -0.03 19.41 -15.17
CA PRO A 244 0.58 18.63 -14.11
C PRO A 244 -0.05 19.02 -12.77
N ALA A 245 -0.17 18.06 -11.87
CA ALA A 245 -0.53 18.39 -10.49
C ALA A 245 0.46 19.43 -9.99
N THR A 246 -0.04 20.50 -9.39
CA THR A 246 0.81 21.50 -8.75
C THR A 246 1.78 20.80 -7.81
N ALA A 247 3.05 21.19 -7.90
CA ALA A 247 4.07 20.71 -6.98
C ALA A 247 3.55 20.79 -5.53
N PRO A 248 3.96 19.86 -4.66
CA PRO A 248 3.58 19.94 -3.25
C PRO A 248 3.88 21.34 -2.74
N SER A 249 2.92 21.95 -2.09
CA SER A 249 3.18 23.13 -1.27
C SER A 249 3.98 22.63 -0.08
N ASP A 250 5.19 23.15 0.07
CA ASP A 250 6.04 22.94 1.26
C ASP A 250 5.29 23.29 2.56
#